data_6f0c3867e95429d00ab3ee3feeff4c76
#
_entry.id   6f0c3867e95429d00ab3ee3feeff4c76
#
_cell.length_a   1.000
_cell.length_b   1.000
_cell.length_c   1.000
_cell.angle_alpha   90.00
_cell.angle_beta   90.00
_cell.angle_gamma   90.00
#
_symmetry.space_group_name_H-M   'P 1'
#
loop_
_entity.id
_entity.type
_entity.pdbx_description
1 polymer ?
#
loop_
_entity_poly.entity_id
_entity_poly.type
_entity_poly.pdbx_seq_one_letter_code
_entity_poly.pdbx_strand_id
1 'polypeptide(L)'
;VSPLRRATAGLGAAIVLALGLPAAAPGVESGGADDIARYLADHRARTHVPGLAWAVVDRHGTTIRGTLGIDGDGERVTPGTPFFLGSVSKTLTAALVLRLADDGVLDLDAPVTQTLPWLDAAAPDVGRQITAARLLGHRSGFDADAGLRVADRRSAARKAVTATARGLRDNGPVAAPGTYQYSSANYLLLGALVEQATGRPFVDVLAEDLLHPLGLSGVARYAHDSGAVPPGHRLAWGRAWPYDVGPVAGGLPYGYAAATLNDAATLASSLLVARPGGVWPPSMLAAVRDGPAPDVEQARYDTGWRVERRDGERVAWHSGATPGFFSTVLLLPRRGLAVVLLQNGYAPARDAQLNEAAFDVARLATGRAVHPIDPDPLLLTAPWALVALGALLLTTTLVGARRRTVRPRRGRLWLLGGWTALLAAVAATAAWALSRAAAGSVTVLARWTPDLFLAGVALVGCCALAILVAAAAALRTARLHRSVRP
;
A
#
# COMPACT_ATOMS: atom_id res chain seq x y z
N VAL A 1 -0.66 72.54 3.06
CA VAL A 1 -1.47 73.48 2.30
C VAL A 1 -2.41 72.67 1.39
N SER A 2 -3.66 72.49 1.85
CA SER A 2 -4.84 72.16 0.99
C SER A 2 -5.17 73.35 0.10
N PRO A 3 -6.10 73.30 -0.89
CA PRO A 3 -7.44 72.71 -0.76
C PRO A 3 -8.11 72.16 -2.05
N LEU A 4 -9.14 71.33 -1.80
CA LEU A 4 -10.53 71.30 -2.36
C LEU A 4 -10.80 71.91 -3.78
N ARG A 5 -11.50 71.10 -4.64
CA ARG A 5 -12.85 71.42 -5.06
C ARG A 5 -13.60 70.27 -5.73
N ARG A 6 -14.85 70.17 -5.39
CA ARG A 6 -15.97 69.35 -5.84
C ARG A 6 -16.38 69.60 -7.28
N ALA A 7 -16.94 68.55 -7.93
CA ALA A 7 -18.14 68.73 -8.74
C ALA A 7 -18.89 67.39 -8.90
N THR A 8 -20.16 67.46 -8.62
CA THR A 8 -21.26 66.49 -8.71
C THR A 8 -21.87 66.46 -10.10
N ALA A 9 -22.30 65.26 -10.53
CA ALA A 9 -23.49 64.95 -11.35
C ALA A 9 -23.31 63.52 -11.91
N GLY A 10 -24.16 62.57 -11.92
CA GLY A 10 -25.61 62.52 -11.75
C GLY A 10 -26.10 61.30 -12.55
N LEU A 11 -26.81 60.42 -11.90
CA LEU A 11 -27.78 59.39 -12.34
C LEU A 11 -27.59 58.59 -13.62
N GLY A 12 -27.67 57.28 -13.47
CA GLY A 12 -27.99 56.29 -14.51
C GLY A 12 -27.86 54.88 -14.01
N ALA A 13 -28.75 54.40 -13.09
CA ALA A 13 -28.82 53.04 -12.67
C ALA A 13 -29.50 52.20 -13.76
N ALA A 14 -28.72 51.36 -14.45
CA ALA A 14 -29.24 50.23 -15.20
C ALA A 14 -28.83 48.96 -14.46
N ILE A 15 -29.78 48.38 -13.74
CA ILE A 15 -29.69 47.06 -13.13
C ILE A 15 -29.81 46.05 -14.28
N VAL A 16 -28.69 45.50 -14.75
CA VAL A 16 -28.67 44.29 -15.56
C VAL A 16 -28.60 43.14 -14.59
N LEU A 17 -29.72 42.46 -14.34
CA LEU A 17 -29.77 41.15 -13.72
C LEU A 17 -29.10 40.16 -14.68
N ALA A 18 -27.82 39.96 -14.55
CA ALA A 18 -27.14 38.82 -15.13
C ALA A 18 -27.53 37.59 -14.32
N LEU A 19 -28.51 36.84 -14.79
CA LEU A 19 -28.72 35.45 -14.40
C LEU A 19 -27.42 34.70 -14.71
N GLY A 20 -26.60 34.49 -13.69
CA GLY A 20 -25.39 33.65 -13.76
C GLY A 20 -25.81 32.21 -14.03
N LEU A 21 -25.80 31.83 -15.29
CA LEU A 21 -25.72 30.42 -15.65
C LEU A 21 -24.45 29.87 -15.02
N PRO A 22 -24.50 28.71 -14.32
CA PRO A 22 -23.29 28.08 -13.81
C PRO A 22 -22.39 27.84 -15.02
N ALA A 23 -21.17 28.33 -14.98
CA ALA A 23 -20.15 28.01 -15.96
C ALA A 23 -20.04 26.49 -16.02
N ALA A 24 -20.24 25.91 -17.20
CA ALA A 24 -20.00 24.51 -17.44
C ALA A 24 -18.53 24.25 -17.02
N ALA A 25 -18.32 23.22 -16.16
CA ALA A 25 -16.99 22.78 -15.86
C ALA A 25 -16.27 22.47 -17.20
N PRO A 26 -15.01 22.90 -17.38
CA PRO A 26 -14.29 22.64 -18.62
C PRO A 26 -14.22 21.11 -18.80
N GLY A 27 -14.89 20.63 -19.85
CA GLY A 27 -14.73 19.24 -20.29
C GLY A 27 -13.25 18.97 -20.61
N VAL A 28 -12.78 17.78 -20.35
CA VAL A 28 -11.42 17.38 -20.70
C VAL A 28 -11.27 17.49 -22.23
N GLU A 29 -10.36 18.34 -22.68
CA GLU A 29 -10.11 18.54 -24.12
C GLU A 29 -9.57 17.22 -24.73
N SER A 30 -9.88 16.95 -26.00
CA SER A 30 -9.45 15.74 -26.73
C SER A 30 -7.92 15.51 -26.73
N GLY A 31 -7.12 16.57 -26.62
CA GLY A 31 -5.66 16.49 -26.44
C GLY A 31 -5.22 15.82 -25.14
N GLY A 32 -6.00 15.95 -24.07
CA GLY A 32 -5.67 15.35 -22.76
C GLY A 32 -5.74 13.83 -22.73
N ALA A 33 -6.57 13.18 -23.53
CA ALA A 33 -6.68 11.72 -23.57
C ALA A 33 -5.41 11.07 -24.15
N ASP A 34 -4.88 11.61 -25.25
CA ASP A 34 -3.67 11.12 -25.92
C ASP A 34 -2.43 11.39 -25.05
N ASP A 35 -2.38 12.52 -24.36
CA ASP A 35 -1.29 12.86 -23.45
C ASP A 35 -1.26 11.91 -22.23
N ILE A 36 -2.42 11.59 -21.66
CA ILE A 36 -2.54 10.60 -20.59
C ILE A 36 -2.10 9.22 -21.08
N ALA A 37 -2.56 8.78 -22.24
CA ALA A 37 -2.21 7.47 -22.78
C ALA A 37 -0.70 7.37 -23.05
N ARG A 38 -0.09 8.41 -23.61
CA ARG A 38 1.35 8.49 -23.86
C ARG A 38 2.15 8.48 -22.55
N TYR A 39 1.76 9.33 -21.58
CA TYR A 39 2.38 9.36 -20.27
C TYR A 39 2.35 7.99 -19.59
N LEU A 40 1.19 7.30 -19.59
CA LEU A 40 1.05 6.00 -18.97
C LEU A 40 1.79 4.88 -19.71
N ALA A 41 1.95 4.98 -21.03
CA ALA A 41 2.81 4.08 -21.79
C ALA A 41 4.28 4.21 -21.36
N ASP A 42 4.77 5.45 -21.23
CA ASP A 42 6.12 5.75 -20.74
C ASP A 42 6.30 5.35 -19.27
N HIS A 43 5.30 5.62 -18.42
CA HIS A 43 5.28 5.19 -17.02
C HIS A 43 5.40 3.66 -16.92
N ARG A 44 4.60 2.91 -17.68
CA ARG A 44 4.65 1.46 -17.73
C ARG A 44 6.04 0.95 -18.15
N ALA A 45 6.66 1.55 -19.15
CA ALA A 45 8.00 1.18 -19.60
C ALA A 45 9.06 1.44 -18.53
N ARG A 46 9.04 2.59 -17.86
CA ARG A 46 10.00 2.95 -16.80
C ARG A 46 9.84 2.12 -15.54
N THR A 47 8.60 1.76 -15.19
CA THR A 47 8.31 1.01 -13.96
C THR A 47 8.40 -0.50 -14.15
N HIS A 48 8.42 -0.99 -15.38
CA HIS A 48 8.31 -2.41 -15.75
C HIS A 48 6.99 -3.05 -15.28
N VAL A 49 5.94 -2.27 -15.06
CA VAL A 49 4.59 -2.79 -14.78
C VAL A 49 4.04 -3.43 -16.04
N PRO A 50 3.68 -4.73 -16.04
CA PRO A 50 3.26 -5.41 -17.27
C PRO A 50 1.93 -4.95 -17.82
N GLY A 51 0.96 -4.61 -16.94
CA GLY A 51 -0.35 -4.17 -17.33
C GLY A 51 -0.93 -3.13 -16.40
N LEU A 52 -1.72 -2.22 -16.97
CA LEU A 52 -2.43 -1.18 -16.23
C LEU A 52 -3.74 -0.80 -16.91
N ALA A 53 -4.67 -0.27 -16.10
CA ALA A 53 -5.95 0.27 -16.53
C ALA A 53 -6.20 1.60 -15.83
N TRP A 54 -6.76 2.59 -16.54
CA TRP A 54 -7.03 3.91 -15.96
C TRP A 54 -8.36 4.48 -16.41
N ALA A 55 -8.94 5.32 -15.56
CA ALA A 55 -10.09 6.13 -15.91
C ALA A 55 -9.97 7.53 -15.30
N VAL A 56 -10.38 8.53 -16.04
CA VAL A 56 -10.77 9.83 -15.53
C VAL A 56 -12.29 9.87 -15.59
N VAL A 57 -12.91 10.17 -14.48
CA VAL A 57 -14.37 10.21 -14.36
C VAL A 57 -14.81 11.58 -13.85
N ASP A 58 -15.98 12.01 -14.28
CA ASP A 58 -16.65 13.19 -13.77
C ASP A 58 -18.01 12.83 -13.13
N ARG A 59 -18.82 13.84 -12.86
CA ARG A 59 -20.15 13.68 -12.28
C ARG A 59 -21.16 12.99 -13.23
N HIS A 60 -20.85 12.90 -14.49
CA HIS A 60 -21.69 12.29 -15.54
C HIS A 60 -21.25 10.88 -15.91
N GLY A 61 -20.06 10.45 -15.44
CA GLY A 61 -19.49 9.14 -15.70
C GLY A 61 -18.05 9.19 -16.16
N THR A 62 -17.59 8.15 -16.85
CA THR A 62 -16.23 8.05 -17.36
C THR A 62 -16.04 8.93 -18.60
N THR A 63 -15.10 9.88 -18.52
CA THR A 63 -14.77 10.79 -19.64
C THR A 63 -13.58 10.27 -20.46
N ILE A 64 -12.55 9.72 -19.80
CA ILE A 64 -11.38 9.10 -20.44
C ILE A 64 -11.13 7.75 -19.78
N ARG A 65 -10.78 6.74 -20.57
CA ARG A 65 -10.35 5.43 -20.07
C ARG A 65 -9.40 4.76 -21.03
N GLY A 66 -8.57 3.87 -20.50
CA GLY A 66 -7.70 3.06 -21.33
C GLY A 66 -7.10 1.89 -20.55
N THR A 67 -6.50 1.00 -21.30
CA THR A 67 -5.78 -0.16 -20.76
C THR A 67 -4.50 -0.38 -21.57
N LEU A 68 -3.45 -0.89 -20.92
CA LEU A 68 -2.18 -1.21 -21.57
C LEU A 68 -1.64 -2.54 -21.02
N GLY A 69 -1.00 -3.31 -21.89
CA GLY A 69 -0.21 -4.47 -21.50
C GLY A 69 -1.03 -5.73 -21.24
N ILE A 70 -0.48 -6.58 -20.39
CA ILE A 70 -0.97 -7.94 -20.12
C ILE A 70 -1.13 -8.19 -18.62
N ASP A 71 -1.96 -9.14 -18.24
CA ASP A 71 -2.05 -9.68 -16.88
C ASP A 71 -1.02 -10.79 -16.64
N GLY A 72 -1.10 -11.47 -15.49
CA GLY A 72 -0.12 -12.50 -15.14
C GLY A 72 -0.32 -13.83 -15.84
N ASP A 73 -1.44 -14.02 -16.51
CA ASP A 73 -1.71 -15.17 -17.38
C ASP A 73 -1.27 -14.90 -18.83
N GLY A 74 -0.80 -13.69 -19.14
CA GLY A 74 -0.36 -13.26 -20.44
C GLY A 74 -1.50 -12.71 -21.32
N GLU A 75 -2.72 -12.61 -20.77
CA GLU A 75 -3.87 -12.08 -21.49
C GLU A 75 -3.85 -10.54 -21.50
N ARG A 76 -4.44 -9.94 -22.54
CA ARG A 76 -4.53 -8.49 -22.66
C ARG A 76 -5.36 -7.90 -21.52
N VAL A 77 -4.86 -6.86 -20.88
CA VAL A 77 -5.65 -6.08 -19.93
C VAL A 77 -6.81 -5.40 -20.65
N THR A 78 -8.00 -5.58 -20.10
CA THR A 78 -9.27 -4.99 -20.58
C THR A 78 -9.93 -4.20 -19.46
N PRO A 79 -10.95 -3.38 -19.73
CA PRO A 79 -11.73 -2.73 -18.68
C PRO A 79 -12.44 -3.71 -17.72
N GLY A 80 -12.58 -4.97 -18.10
CA GLY A 80 -13.15 -6.06 -17.30
C GLY A 80 -12.12 -6.89 -16.55
N THR A 81 -10.83 -6.70 -16.76
CA THR A 81 -9.75 -7.39 -16.03
C THR A 81 -9.77 -6.94 -14.57
N PRO A 82 -9.86 -7.87 -13.59
CA PRO A 82 -9.87 -7.50 -12.17
C PRO A 82 -8.44 -7.27 -11.65
N PHE A 83 -8.32 -6.30 -10.74
CA PHE A 83 -7.10 -5.97 -10.01
C PHE A 83 -7.38 -5.97 -8.51
N PHE A 84 -6.48 -6.50 -7.70
CA PHE A 84 -6.56 -6.26 -6.27
C PHE A 84 -6.34 -4.77 -5.95
N LEU A 85 -7.24 -4.23 -5.12
CA LEU A 85 -7.26 -2.81 -4.78
C LEU A 85 -6.25 -2.43 -3.69
N GLY A 86 -5.61 -3.42 -3.05
CA GLY A 86 -4.77 -3.13 -1.90
C GLY A 86 -5.52 -2.31 -0.85
N SER A 87 -4.85 -1.37 -0.22
CA SER A 87 -5.43 -0.57 0.86
C SER A 87 -6.58 0.35 0.44
N VAL A 88 -6.89 0.50 -0.84
CA VAL A 88 -8.17 1.12 -1.27
C VAL A 88 -9.37 0.35 -0.71
N SER A 89 -9.25 -0.96 -0.43
CA SER A 89 -10.26 -1.75 0.28
C SER A 89 -10.72 -1.11 1.60
N LYS A 90 -9.84 -0.34 2.25
CA LYS A 90 -10.16 0.35 3.51
C LYS A 90 -11.25 1.41 3.34
N THR A 91 -11.37 2.02 2.16
CA THR A 91 -12.43 3.00 1.89
C THR A 91 -13.81 2.34 1.94
N LEU A 92 -13.91 1.11 1.43
CA LEU A 92 -15.15 0.31 1.46
C LEU A 92 -15.49 -0.12 2.90
N THR A 93 -14.50 -0.60 3.64
CA THR A 93 -14.68 -1.00 5.05
C THR A 93 -15.09 0.19 5.91
N ALA A 94 -14.45 1.35 5.72
CA ALA A 94 -14.83 2.57 6.44
C ALA A 94 -16.27 2.98 6.14
N ALA A 95 -16.68 2.96 4.86
CA ALA A 95 -18.05 3.27 4.46
C ALA A 95 -19.07 2.31 5.12
N LEU A 96 -18.77 1.00 5.12
CA LEU A 96 -19.62 0.00 5.75
C LEU A 96 -19.75 0.23 7.27
N VAL A 97 -18.63 0.45 7.97
CA VAL A 97 -18.61 0.67 9.42
C VAL A 97 -19.40 1.94 9.78
N LEU A 98 -19.19 3.03 9.05
CA LEU A 98 -19.92 4.29 9.28
C LEU A 98 -21.41 4.14 9.01
N ARG A 99 -21.79 3.39 7.96
CA ARG A 99 -23.18 3.08 7.66
C ARG A 99 -23.84 2.29 8.79
N LEU A 100 -23.18 1.24 9.27
CA LEU A 100 -23.67 0.45 10.41
C LEU A 100 -23.76 1.29 11.70
N ALA A 101 -22.92 2.32 11.83
CA ALA A 101 -23.06 3.28 12.93
C ALA A 101 -24.26 4.23 12.74
N ASP A 102 -24.48 4.74 11.54
CA ASP A 102 -25.64 5.56 11.20
C ASP A 102 -26.96 4.77 11.41
N ASP A 103 -26.96 3.46 11.15
CA ASP A 103 -28.07 2.54 11.37
C ASP A 103 -28.20 2.10 12.85
N GLY A 104 -27.32 2.56 13.75
CA GLY A 104 -27.35 2.22 15.20
C GLY A 104 -26.89 0.81 15.54
N VAL A 105 -26.29 0.07 14.59
CA VAL A 105 -25.76 -1.29 14.80
C VAL A 105 -24.39 -1.27 15.49
N LEU A 106 -23.60 -0.22 15.25
CA LEU A 106 -22.29 -0.01 15.87
C LEU A 106 -22.25 1.34 16.59
N ASP A 107 -21.64 1.38 17.76
CA ASP A 107 -21.24 2.61 18.43
C ASP A 107 -19.76 2.87 18.16
N LEU A 108 -19.45 3.98 17.49
CA LEU A 108 -18.08 4.35 17.11
C LEU A 108 -17.20 4.70 18.31
N ASP A 109 -17.79 5.13 19.42
CA ASP A 109 -17.09 5.58 20.62
C ASP A 109 -17.04 4.52 21.73
N ALA A 110 -17.81 3.43 21.61
CA ALA A 110 -17.76 2.32 22.54
C ALA A 110 -16.39 1.59 22.46
N PRO A 111 -15.87 1.13 23.60
CA PRO A 111 -14.70 0.26 23.61
C PRO A 111 -14.92 -1.00 22.77
N VAL A 112 -14.01 -1.26 21.83
CA VAL A 112 -14.10 -2.44 20.94
C VAL A 112 -14.08 -3.76 21.71
N THR A 113 -13.57 -3.76 22.94
CA THR A 113 -13.54 -4.94 23.84
C THR A 113 -14.92 -5.39 24.29
N GLN A 114 -15.94 -4.55 24.23
CA GLN A 114 -17.33 -4.96 24.48
C GLN A 114 -17.83 -5.95 23.42
N THR A 115 -17.43 -5.75 22.16
CA THR A 115 -17.81 -6.60 21.03
C THR A 115 -16.74 -7.68 20.75
N LEU A 116 -15.47 -7.38 21.02
CA LEU A 116 -14.32 -8.27 20.83
C LEU A 116 -13.60 -8.52 22.18
N PRO A 117 -14.21 -9.24 23.13
CA PRO A 117 -13.67 -9.39 24.50
C PRO A 117 -12.30 -10.08 24.55
N TRP A 118 -11.95 -10.87 23.53
CA TRP A 118 -10.63 -11.48 23.43
C TRP A 118 -9.49 -10.45 23.26
N LEU A 119 -9.78 -9.22 22.84
CA LEU A 119 -8.80 -8.16 22.71
C LEU A 119 -8.44 -7.55 24.08
N ASP A 120 -9.33 -7.55 25.04
CA ASP A 120 -9.06 -7.12 26.42
C ASP A 120 -7.98 -8.00 27.09
N ALA A 121 -8.02 -9.30 26.81
CA ALA A 121 -7.00 -10.24 27.31
C ALA A 121 -5.60 -9.99 26.74
N ALA A 122 -5.50 -9.37 25.56
CA ALA A 122 -4.22 -9.05 24.90
C ALA A 122 -3.60 -7.76 25.41
N ALA A 123 -4.41 -6.79 25.87
CA ALA A 123 -3.96 -5.48 26.32
C ALA A 123 -4.98 -4.83 27.27
N PRO A 124 -5.08 -5.29 28.55
CA PRO A 124 -6.18 -4.93 29.45
C PRO A 124 -6.36 -3.41 29.67
N ASP A 125 -5.28 -2.65 29.77
CA ASP A 125 -5.32 -1.22 30.05
C ASP A 125 -5.51 -0.35 28.80
N VAL A 126 -5.15 -0.88 27.63
CA VAL A 126 -5.16 -0.19 26.34
C VAL A 126 -6.39 -0.59 25.53
N GLY A 127 -6.80 -1.87 25.58
CA GLY A 127 -7.93 -2.39 24.81
C GLY A 127 -9.23 -1.63 25.06
N ARG A 128 -9.49 -1.21 26.30
CA ARG A 128 -10.67 -0.39 26.66
C ARG A 128 -10.66 1.01 26.07
N GLN A 129 -9.51 1.52 25.68
CA GLN A 129 -9.37 2.82 25.05
C GLN A 129 -9.49 2.76 23.53
N ILE A 130 -9.46 1.56 22.94
CA ILE A 130 -9.61 1.39 21.50
C ILE A 130 -11.10 1.45 21.15
N THR A 131 -11.46 2.37 20.26
CA THR A 131 -12.83 2.54 19.73
C THR A 131 -12.82 2.36 18.21
N ALA A 132 -14.00 2.14 17.60
CA ALA A 132 -14.11 2.07 16.15
C ALA A 132 -13.67 3.37 15.47
N ALA A 133 -13.96 4.54 16.07
CA ALA A 133 -13.48 5.83 15.61
C ALA A 133 -11.94 5.92 15.59
N ARG A 134 -11.27 5.41 16.63
CA ARG A 134 -9.80 5.36 16.67
C ARG A 134 -9.21 4.39 15.66
N LEU A 135 -9.86 3.25 15.40
CA LEU A 135 -9.47 2.31 14.37
C LEU A 135 -9.58 2.93 12.98
N LEU A 136 -10.71 3.60 12.66
CA LEU A 136 -10.94 4.31 11.39
C LEU A 136 -9.83 5.34 11.10
N GLY A 137 -9.40 6.09 12.13
CA GLY A 137 -8.38 7.12 12.03
C GLY A 137 -6.94 6.64 12.23
N HIS A 138 -6.69 5.33 12.33
CA HIS A 138 -5.36 4.76 12.63
C HIS A 138 -4.73 5.31 13.94
N ARG A 139 -5.54 5.40 15.01
CA ARG A 139 -5.15 5.97 16.31
C ARG A 139 -5.32 4.98 17.47
N SER A 140 -5.27 3.69 17.19
CA SER A 140 -5.48 2.61 18.17
C SER A 140 -4.24 2.22 18.95
N GLY A 141 -3.04 2.63 18.48
CA GLY A 141 -1.76 2.19 19.01
C GLY A 141 -1.17 0.94 18.35
N PHE A 142 -1.88 0.30 17.42
CA PHE A 142 -1.30 -0.76 16.58
C PHE A 142 -0.38 -0.15 15.53
N ASP A 143 0.85 -0.65 15.42
CA ASP A 143 1.81 -0.27 14.40
C ASP A 143 1.61 -1.03 13.06
N ALA A 144 2.40 -0.67 12.06
CA ALA A 144 2.38 -1.34 10.75
C ALA A 144 2.76 -2.82 10.87
N ASP A 145 3.70 -3.13 11.76
CA ASP A 145 4.22 -4.48 11.97
C ASP A 145 3.14 -5.44 12.51
N ALA A 146 2.26 -4.97 13.39
CA ALA A 146 1.14 -5.76 13.88
C ALA A 146 0.23 -6.24 12.73
N GLY A 147 -0.06 -5.33 11.78
CA GLY A 147 -0.83 -5.67 10.58
C GLY A 147 -0.11 -6.69 9.70
N LEU A 148 1.19 -6.51 9.47
CA LEU A 148 1.99 -7.40 8.61
C LEU A 148 2.14 -8.81 9.20
N ARG A 149 2.26 -8.96 10.52
CA ARG A 149 2.40 -10.28 11.18
C ARG A 149 1.20 -11.20 10.97
N VAL A 150 0.01 -10.65 10.81
CA VAL A 150 -1.24 -11.40 10.61
C VAL A 150 -1.76 -11.35 9.17
N ALA A 151 -1.18 -10.45 8.35
CA ALA A 151 -1.59 -10.25 6.97
C ALA A 151 -1.26 -11.43 6.04
N ASP A 152 -1.87 -11.42 4.88
CA ASP A 152 -1.53 -12.25 3.71
C ASP A 152 -1.63 -13.77 3.96
N ARG A 153 -2.44 -14.19 4.92
CA ARG A 153 -2.71 -15.61 5.15
C ARG A 153 -3.73 -16.09 4.12
N ARG A 154 -3.32 -17.00 3.25
CA ARG A 154 -4.25 -17.61 2.27
C ARG A 154 -5.37 -18.36 3.00
N SER A 155 -6.60 -18.01 2.72
CA SER A 155 -7.81 -18.62 3.23
C SER A 155 -9.00 -18.22 2.36
N ALA A 156 -9.82 -19.18 1.98
CA ALA A 156 -11.10 -18.96 1.30
C ALA A 156 -12.29 -19.06 2.29
N ALA A 157 -12.06 -19.17 3.59
CA ALA A 157 -13.12 -19.36 4.57
C ALA A 157 -13.96 -18.08 4.72
N ARG A 158 -15.29 -18.20 4.66
CA ARG A 158 -16.24 -17.06 4.74
C ARG A 158 -16.13 -16.24 6.04
N LYS A 159 -15.76 -16.86 7.17
CA LYS A 159 -15.52 -16.20 8.47
C LYS A 159 -14.02 -16.05 8.78
N ALA A 160 -13.21 -15.84 7.76
CA ALA A 160 -11.76 -15.71 7.92
C ALA A 160 -11.35 -14.41 8.63
N VAL A 161 -12.17 -13.35 8.59
CA VAL A 161 -11.81 -12.02 9.13
C VAL A 161 -11.60 -12.10 10.64
N THR A 162 -12.59 -12.54 11.40
CA THR A 162 -12.47 -12.70 12.88
C THR A 162 -11.38 -13.69 13.24
N ALA A 163 -11.25 -14.81 12.49
CA ALA A 163 -10.20 -15.79 12.73
C ALA A 163 -8.79 -15.19 12.53
N THR A 164 -8.62 -14.36 11.51
CA THR A 164 -7.37 -13.66 11.25
C THR A 164 -7.09 -12.59 12.31
N ALA A 165 -8.13 -11.83 12.70
CA ALA A 165 -8.03 -10.78 13.72
C ALA A 165 -7.60 -11.32 15.09
N ARG A 166 -8.01 -12.52 15.45
CA ARG A 166 -7.56 -13.18 16.69
C ARG A 166 -6.05 -13.40 16.74
N GLY A 167 -5.37 -13.43 15.61
CA GLY A 167 -3.90 -13.45 15.56
C GLY A 167 -3.25 -12.17 16.10
N LEU A 168 -4.01 -11.08 16.28
CA LEU A 168 -3.55 -9.86 16.95
C LEU A 168 -3.51 -9.99 18.48
N ARG A 169 -4.09 -11.06 19.05
CA ARG A 169 -4.08 -11.31 20.48
C ARG A 169 -2.66 -11.32 21.06
N ASP A 170 -1.73 -11.94 20.32
CA ASP A 170 -0.34 -12.07 20.75
C ASP A 170 0.54 -10.91 20.24
N ASN A 171 -0.07 -9.95 19.54
CA ASN A 171 0.57 -8.80 18.92
C ASN A 171 -0.23 -7.52 19.21
N GLY A 172 -0.39 -7.21 20.49
CA GLY A 172 -1.16 -6.07 20.96
C GLY A 172 -0.61 -4.72 20.49
N PRO A 173 -1.31 -3.61 20.82
CA PRO A 173 -0.84 -2.26 20.54
C PRO A 173 0.50 -2.00 21.21
N VAL A 174 1.40 -1.29 20.50
CA VAL A 174 2.76 -0.96 20.95
C VAL A 174 2.87 0.46 21.49
N ALA A 175 1.82 1.27 21.28
CA ALA A 175 1.75 2.66 21.73
C ALA A 175 0.40 2.98 22.37
N ALA A 176 0.33 4.06 23.13
CA ALA A 176 -0.93 4.55 23.65
C ALA A 176 -1.87 4.99 22.51
N PRO A 177 -3.18 4.70 22.60
CA PRO A 177 -4.17 5.18 21.65
C PRO A 177 -4.18 6.72 21.58
N GLY A 178 -4.43 7.26 20.38
CA GLY A 178 -4.47 8.69 20.10
C GLY A 178 -3.45 9.17 19.07
N THR A 179 -2.24 8.61 19.08
CA THR A 179 -1.22 8.92 18.07
C THR A 179 -1.51 8.22 16.76
N TYR A 180 -1.37 8.93 15.65
CA TYR A 180 -1.55 8.36 14.30
C TYR A 180 -0.42 7.36 13.99
N GLN A 181 -0.81 6.13 13.69
CA GLN A 181 0.06 5.07 13.19
C GLN A 181 -0.71 4.22 12.18
N TYR A 182 -0.36 4.35 10.89
CA TYR A 182 -1.02 3.56 9.87
C TYR A 182 -0.77 2.07 10.06
N SER A 183 -1.86 1.30 10.20
CA SER A 183 -1.79 -0.15 10.41
C SER A 183 -2.98 -0.87 9.78
N SER A 184 -2.72 -1.94 9.03
CA SER A 184 -3.79 -2.83 8.52
C SER A 184 -4.51 -3.59 9.63
N ALA A 185 -3.90 -3.73 10.83
CA ALA A 185 -4.55 -4.31 12.01
C ALA A 185 -5.85 -3.55 12.38
N ASN A 186 -5.86 -2.23 12.23
CA ASN A 186 -7.03 -1.41 12.52
C ASN A 186 -8.25 -1.83 11.68
N TYR A 187 -8.07 -1.99 10.39
CA TYR A 187 -9.15 -2.33 9.47
C TYR A 187 -9.52 -3.82 9.54
N LEU A 188 -8.59 -4.67 9.90
CA LEU A 188 -8.89 -6.07 10.25
C LEU A 188 -9.79 -6.15 11.48
N LEU A 189 -9.53 -5.35 12.53
CA LEU A 189 -10.40 -5.25 13.70
C LEU A 189 -11.76 -4.66 13.39
N LEU A 190 -11.85 -3.64 12.52
CA LEU A 190 -13.12 -3.11 12.03
C LEU A 190 -13.93 -4.19 11.31
N GLY A 191 -13.30 -5.00 10.46
CA GLY A 191 -13.96 -6.14 9.84
C GLY A 191 -14.46 -7.18 10.84
N ALA A 192 -13.67 -7.47 11.89
CA ALA A 192 -14.09 -8.37 12.96
C ALA A 192 -15.25 -7.80 13.79
N LEU A 193 -15.27 -6.47 14.03
CA LEU A 193 -16.41 -5.78 14.65
C LEU A 193 -17.68 -5.94 13.83
N VAL A 194 -17.60 -5.78 12.51
CA VAL A 194 -18.74 -5.98 11.60
C VAL A 194 -19.26 -7.41 11.71
N GLU A 195 -18.39 -8.44 11.63
CA GLU A 195 -18.82 -9.83 11.75
C GLU A 195 -19.50 -10.13 13.10
N GLN A 196 -18.96 -9.57 14.18
CA GLN A 196 -19.47 -9.83 15.52
C GLN A 196 -20.78 -9.08 15.79
N ALA A 197 -20.90 -7.83 15.35
CA ALA A 197 -22.09 -7.02 15.56
C ALA A 197 -23.29 -7.49 14.72
N THR A 198 -23.02 -7.97 13.50
CA THR A 198 -24.09 -8.41 12.57
C THR A 198 -24.38 -9.92 12.67
N GLY A 199 -23.45 -10.71 13.23
CA GLY A 199 -23.51 -12.17 13.21
C GLY A 199 -23.26 -12.79 11.83
N ARG A 200 -23.03 -11.98 10.79
CA ARG A 200 -22.87 -12.36 9.38
C ARG A 200 -21.39 -12.30 8.96
N PRO A 201 -20.96 -13.13 7.98
CA PRO A 201 -19.63 -12.99 7.40
C PRO A 201 -19.42 -11.55 6.83
N PHE A 202 -18.24 -10.98 7.06
CA PHE A 202 -17.91 -9.63 6.56
C PHE A 202 -18.17 -9.46 5.06
N VAL A 203 -17.83 -10.48 4.27
CA VAL A 203 -18.02 -10.46 2.81
C VAL A 203 -19.49 -10.30 2.43
N ASP A 204 -20.42 -10.92 3.16
CA ASP A 204 -21.86 -10.84 2.87
C ASP A 204 -22.42 -9.49 3.26
N VAL A 205 -22.03 -8.96 4.44
CA VAL A 205 -22.45 -7.63 4.89
C VAL A 205 -21.93 -6.56 3.92
N LEU A 206 -20.66 -6.66 3.52
CA LEU A 206 -20.06 -5.74 2.54
C LEU A 206 -20.81 -5.77 1.21
N ALA A 207 -21.09 -6.97 0.69
CA ALA A 207 -21.76 -7.13 -0.60
C ALA A 207 -23.19 -6.59 -0.57
N GLU A 208 -23.99 -6.98 0.41
CA GLU A 208 -25.42 -6.67 0.47
C GLU A 208 -25.70 -5.24 0.91
N ASP A 209 -24.96 -4.76 1.93
CA ASP A 209 -25.28 -3.47 2.55
C ASP A 209 -24.55 -2.28 1.89
N LEU A 210 -23.48 -2.53 1.10
CA LEU A 210 -22.72 -1.47 0.45
C LEU A 210 -22.55 -1.67 -1.07
N LEU A 211 -22.02 -2.83 -1.50
CA LEU A 211 -21.57 -2.98 -2.88
C LEU A 211 -22.72 -3.08 -3.88
N HIS A 212 -23.73 -3.91 -3.60
CA HIS A 212 -24.91 -4.05 -4.48
C HIS A 212 -25.69 -2.74 -4.60
N PRO A 213 -25.99 -1.99 -3.50
CA PRO A 213 -26.63 -0.68 -3.62
C PRO A 213 -25.83 0.35 -4.41
N LEU A 214 -24.49 0.22 -4.48
CA LEU A 214 -23.62 1.07 -5.31
C LEU A 214 -23.47 0.58 -6.75
N GLY A 215 -24.04 -0.59 -7.12
CA GLY A 215 -23.88 -1.20 -8.44
C GLY A 215 -22.50 -1.82 -8.66
N LEU A 216 -21.73 -2.10 -7.60
CA LEU A 216 -20.38 -2.65 -7.64
C LEU A 216 -20.40 -4.20 -7.63
N SER A 217 -21.12 -4.80 -8.57
CA SER A 217 -21.33 -6.25 -8.64
C SER A 217 -20.03 -7.03 -8.90
N GLY A 218 -19.09 -6.47 -9.64
CA GLY A 218 -17.77 -7.05 -9.85
C GLY A 218 -16.98 -7.13 -8.56
N VAL A 219 -16.94 -6.05 -7.77
CA VAL A 219 -16.27 -6.06 -6.45
C VAL A 219 -16.92 -7.10 -5.54
N ALA A 220 -18.24 -7.19 -5.49
CA ALA A 220 -18.96 -8.19 -4.71
C ALA A 220 -18.62 -9.60 -5.15
N ARG A 221 -18.55 -9.86 -6.45
CA ARG A 221 -18.15 -11.16 -7.01
C ARG A 221 -16.74 -11.55 -6.55
N TYR A 222 -15.74 -10.67 -6.72
CA TYR A 222 -14.36 -10.97 -6.36
C TYR A 222 -14.13 -11.00 -4.84
N ALA A 223 -14.96 -10.34 -4.05
CA ALA A 223 -14.94 -10.48 -2.60
C ALA A 223 -15.31 -11.90 -2.17
N HIS A 224 -16.22 -12.56 -2.89
CA HIS A 224 -16.58 -13.97 -2.67
C HIS A 224 -15.61 -14.96 -3.31
N ASP A 225 -15.04 -14.61 -4.45
CA ASP A 225 -14.14 -15.46 -5.25
C ASP A 225 -12.90 -14.67 -5.71
N SER A 226 -12.01 -14.40 -4.78
CA SER A 226 -10.73 -13.75 -5.09
C SER A 226 -9.77 -14.64 -5.91
N GLY A 227 -10.04 -15.95 -6.02
CA GLY A 227 -9.31 -16.87 -6.90
C GLY A 227 -9.56 -16.62 -8.39
N ALA A 228 -10.62 -15.88 -8.74
CA ALA A 228 -10.88 -15.45 -10.11
C ALA A 228 -10.10 -14.20 -10.55
N VAL A 229 -9.27 -13.62 -9.69
CA VAL A 229 -8.36 -12.52 -10.06
C VAL A 229 -7.10 -13.12 -10.66
N PRO A 230 -6.71 -12.76 -11.92
CA PRO A 230 -5.49 -13.28 -12.52
C PRO A 230 -4.25 -12.87 -11.71
N PRO A 231 -3.13 -13.59 -11.85
CA PRO A 231 -1.89 -13.22 -11.17
C PRO A 231 -1.46 -11.78 -11.50
N GLY A 232 -0.93 -11.07 -10.50
CA GLY A 232 -0.21 -9.83 -10.70
C GLY A 232 1.28 -10.10 -10.87
N HIS A 233 2.13 -9.07 -10.71
CA HIS A 233 3.57 -9.24 -10.86
C HIS A 233 4.34 -8.59 -9.72
N ARG A 234 5.25 -9.34 -9.12
CA ARG A 234 6.27 -8.76 -8.23
C ARG A 234 7.41 -8.20 -9.07
N LEU A 235 7.75 -6.95 -8.85
CA LEU A 235 8.87 -6.30 -9.54
C LEU A 235 10.14 -6.52 -8.73
N ALA A 236 11.02 -7.41 -9.19
CA ALA A 236 12.25 -7.78 -8.51
C ALA A 236 13.38 -7.94 -9.51
N TRP A 237 14.61 -7.55 -9.14
CA TRP A 237 15.79 -7.63 -10.01
C TRP A 237 15.63 -6.91 -11.35
N GLY A 238 14.85 -5.84 -11.38
CA GLY A 238 14.54 -5.07 -12.61
C GLY A 238 13.59 -5.77 -13.57
N ARG A 239 12.90 -6.83 -13.15
CA ARG A 239 11.94 -7.60 -13.97
C ARG A 239 10.63 -7.79 -13.24
N ALA A 240 9.59 -8.05 -14.03
CA ALA A 240 8.28 -8.45 -13.55
C ALA A 240 8.18 -9.99 -13.52
N TRP A 241 7.74 -10.52 -12.38
CA TRP A 241 7.55 -11.96 -12.15
C TRP A 241 6.10 -12.22 -11.79
N PRO A 242 5.38 -13.05 -12.55
CA PRO A 242 4.00 -13.41 -12.20
C PRO A 242 3.90 -13.92 -10.78
N TYR A 243 2.86 -13.47 -10.07
CA TYR A 243 2.62 -13.85 -8.70
C TYR A 243 1.13 -13.99 -8.42
N ASP A 244 0.71 -15.22 -8.16
CA ASP A 244 -0.63 -15.51 -7.70
C ASP A 244 -0.77 -15.18 -6.21
N VAL A 245 -1.60 -14.18 -5.91
CA VAL A 245 -1.94 -13.78 -4.55
C VAL A 245 -2.73 -14.88 -3.85
N GLY A 246 -3.63 -15.53 -4.60
CA GLY A 246 -4.58 -16.53 -4.11
C GLY A 246 -5.67 -15.93 -3.21
N PRO A 247 -6.52 -16.78 -2.62
CA PRO A 247 -7.61 -16.31 -1.78
C PRO A 247 -7.08 -15.85 -0.41
N VAL A 248 -7.40 -14.59 -0.04
CA VAL A 248 -7.04 -13.97 1.24
C VAL A 248 -8.31 -13.36 1.85
N ALA A 249 -9.33 -14.18 2.10
CA ALA A 249 -10.63 -13.72 2.60
C ALA A 249 -10.54 -12.94 3.91
N GLY A 250 -9.62 -13.32 4.82
CA GLY A 250 -9.36 -12.57 6.04
C GLY A 250 -8.76 -11.18 5.83
N GLY A 251 -8.24 -10.92 4.64
CA GLY A 251 -7.65 -9.64 4.24
C GLY A 251 -8.61 -8.65 3.59
N LEU A 252 -9.83 -9.08 3.29
CA LEU A 252 -10.83 -8.27 2.59
C LEU A 252 -11.04 -6.89 3.23
N PRO A 253 -11.13 -6.74 4.57
CA PRO A 253 -11.36 -5.42 5.17
C PRO A 253 -10.23 -4.41 4.96
N TYR A 254 -9.00 -4.85 4.71
CA TYR A 254 -7.85 -3.94 4.69
C TYR A 254 -7.07 -3.90 3.38
N GLY A 255 -7.25 -4.88 2.46
CA GLY A 255 -6.34 -4.90 1.32
C GLY A 255 -6.65 -5.87 0.19
N TYR A 256 -7.65 -6.73 0.29
CA TYR A 256 -7.87 -7.80 -0.69
C TYR A 256 -9.24 -7.77 -1.38
N ALA A 257 -9.91 -6.62 -1.39
CA ALA A 257 -10.96 -6.39 -2.36
C ALA A 257 -10.35 -6.27 -3.76
N ALA A 258 -11.04 -6.77 -4.78
CA ALA A 258 -10.63 -6.63 -6.17
C ALA A 258 -11.74 -5.95 -6.98
N ALA A 259 -11.36 -5.21 -8.00
CA ALA A 259 -12.26 -4.47 -8.85
C ALA A 259 -11.78 -4.50 -10.30
N THR A 260 -12.71 -4.44 -11.23
CA THR A 260 -12.44 -4.08 -12.62
C THR A 260 -12.28 -2.56 -12.75
N LEU A 261 -11.77 -2.08 -13.88
CA LEU A 261 -11.75 -0.64 -14.14
C LEU A 261 -13.16 -0.04 -14.12
N ASN A 262 -14.15 -0.76 -14.62
CA ASN A 262 -15.54 -0.31 -14.63
C ASN A 262 -16.08 -0.15 -13.19
N ASP A 263 -15.83 -1.12 -12.30
CA ASP A 263 -16.24 -1.02 -10.90
C ASP A 263 -15.54 0.16 -10.19
N ALA A 264 -14.24 0.29 -10.37
CA ALA A 264 -13.47 1.35 -9.71
C ALA A 264 -13.85 2.75 -10.21
N ALA A 265 -14.18 2.89 -11.51
CA ALA A 265 -14.71 4.12 -12.07
C ALA A 265 -16.11 4.44 -11.51
N THR A 266 -16.99 3.42 -11.37
CA THR A 266 -18.31 3.56 -10.75
C THR A 266 -18.17 3.98 -9.27
N LEU A 267 -17.27 3.36 -8.53
CA LEU A 267 -16.96 3.74 -7.15
C LEU A 267 -16.56 5.21 -7.06
N ALA A 268 -15.61 5.65 -7.88
CA ALA A 268 -15.11 7.03 -7.87
C ALA A 268 -16.20 8.05 -8.27
N SER A 269 -16.95 7.78 -9.34
CA SER A 269 -18.04 8.67 -9.79
C SER A 269 -19.19 8.74 -8.78
N SER A 270 -19.53 7.62 -8.14
CA SER A 270 -20.60 7.59 -7.12
C SER A 270 -20.31 8.51 -5.93
N LEU A 271 -19.04 8.63 -5.54
CA LEU A 271 -18.60 9.58 -4.49
C LEU A 271 -18.74 11.05 -4.94
N LEU A 272 -18.50 11.35 -6.22
CA LEU A 272 -18.64 12.71 -6.75
C LEU A 272 -20.10 13.20 -6.78
N VAL A 273 -21.06 12.30 -7.00
CA VAL A 273 -22.49 12.61 -7.14
C VAL A 273 -23.32 12.25 -5.92
N ALA A 274 -22.71 11.68 -4.89
CA ALA A 274 -23.41 11.23 -3.69
C ALA A 274 -24.25 12.33 -3.06
N ARG A 275 -25.46 11.96 -2.62
CA ARG A 275 -26.42 12.84 -1.94
C ARG A 275 -26.58 12.41 -0.49
N PRO A 276 -26.91 13.33 0.42
CA PRO A 276 -27.31 12.98 1.77
C PRO A 276 -28.48 11.97 1.75
N GLY A 277 -28.46 10.98 2.62
CA GLY A 277 -29.46 9.91 2.67
C GLY A 277 -29.27 8.80 1.63
N GLY A 278 -28.21 8.86 0.83
CA GLY A 278 -27.79 7.77 -0.08
C GLY A 278 -26.99 6.68 0.63
N VAL A 279 -26.34 5.85 -0.18
CA VAL A 279 -25.51 4.72 0.32
C VAL A 279 -24.26 5.19 1.08
N TRP A 280 -23.68 6.32 0.66
CA TRP A 280 -22.48 6.86 1.28
C TRP A 280 -22.78 7.57 2.59
N PRO A 281 -22.09 7.23 3.70
CA PRO A 281 -22.29 7.89 4.99
C PRO A 281 -22.03 9.39 4.92
N PRO A 282 -22.86 10.24 5.54
CA PRO A 282 -22.67 11.69 5.55
C PRO A 282 -21.32 12.13 6.10
N SER A 283 -20.81 11.46 7.13
CA SER A 283 -19.50 11.73 7.73
C SER A 283 -18.34 11.48 6.76
N MET A 284 -18.42 10.42 5.94
CA MET A 284 -17.45 10.17 4.89
C MET A 284 -17.50 11.24 3.79
N LEU A 285 -18.70 11.62 3.33
CA LEU A 285 -18.85 12.67 2.33
C LEU A 285 -18.31 14.02 2.83
N ALA A 286 -18.56 14.35 4.09
CA ALA A 286 -17.99 15.54 4.72
C ALA A 286 -16.46 15.48 4.74
N ALA A 287 -15.87 14.34 5.12
CA ALA A 287 -14.41 14.17 5.14
C ALA A 287 -13.79 14.24 3.75
N VAL A 288 -14.39 13.56 2.76
CA VAL A 288 -13.81 13.39 1.42
C VAL A 288 -14.08 14.59 0.52
N ARG A 289 -15.28 15.16 0.55
CA ARG A 289 -15.77 16.12 -0.43
C ARG A 289 -15.94 17.53 0.12
N ASP A 290 -16.60 17.67 1.28
CA ASP A 290 -17.19 18.93 1.72
C ASP A 290 -16.40 19.63 2.84
N GLY A 291 -15.60 18.91 3.63
CA GLY A 291 -14.85 19.45 4.76
C GLY A 291 -13.68 20.36 4.35
N PRO A 292 -13.10 21.13 5.29
CA PRO A 292 -11.92 21.93 5.01
C PRO A 292 -10.72 21.04 4.63
N ALA A 293 -9.93 21.46 3.64
CA ALA A 293 -8.64 20.85 3.43
C ALA A 293 -7.74 21.17 4.64
N PRO A 294 -6.87 20.23 5.08
CA PRO A 294 -5.89 20.56 6.10
C PRO A 294 -5.04 21.76 5.66
N ASP A 295 -4.77 22.68 6.58
CA ASP A 295 -3.93 23.86 6.31
C ASP A 295 -2.44 23.51 6.21
N VAL A 296 -2.09 22.24 6.40
CA VAL A 296 -0.74 21.68 6.35
C VAL A 296 -0.58 20.82 5.10
N GLU A 297 0.65 20.78 4.58
CA GLU A 297 1.00 19.92 3.43
C GLU A 297 0.91 18.41 3.73
N GLN A 298 0.77 18.04 5.01
CA GLN A 298 0.66 16.63 5.39
C GLN A 298 -0.78 16.13 5.24
N ALA A 299 -0.92 14.99 4.58
CA ALA A 299 -2.20 14.34 4.43
C ALA A 299 -2.80 13.95 5.80
N ARG A 300 -4.03 14.41 6.06
CA ARG A 300 -4.85 13.90 7.16
C ARG A 300 -5.50 12.60 6.71
N TYR A 301 -5.41 11.58 7.56
CA TYR A 301 -6.13 10.34 7.34
C TYR A 301 -7.44 10.35 8.14
N ASP A 302 -8.56 10.15 7.44
CA ASP A 302 -9.87 10.11 8.05
C ASP A 302 -10.82 9.22 7.24
N THR A 303 -11.63 8.42 7.92
CA THR A 303 -12.70 7.61 7.29
C THR A 303 -12.27 6.78 6.08
N GLY A 304 -11.06 6.24 6.11
CA GLY A 304 -10.55 5.43 5.01
C GLY A 304 -9.90 6.22 3.86
N TRP A 305 -9.75 7.52 3.98
CA TRP A 305 -9.19 8.40 2.96
C TRP A 305 -8.06 9.26 3.50
N ARG A 306 -7.08 9.57 2.61
CA ARG A 306 -6.11 10.64 2.82
C ARG A 306 -6.65 11.91 2.21
N VAL A 307 -6.66 12.99 2.97
CA VAL A 307 -7.11 14.31 2.52
C VAL A 307 -5.98 15.29 2.71
N GLU A 308 -5.60 15.98 1.64
CA GLU A 308 -4.53 16.96 1.65
C GLU A 308 -4.82 18.11 0.68
N ARG A 309 -3.99 19.15 0.75
CA ARG A 309 -3.90 20.17 -0.29
C ARG A 309 -2.70 19.85 -1.19
N ARG A 310 -2.96 19.63 -2.46
CA ARG A 310 -1.91 19.34 -3.45
C ARG A 310 -2.11 20.16 -4.71
N ASP A 311 -1.04 20.76 -5.22
CA ASP A 311 -1.09 21.68 -6.35
C ASP A 311 -2.12 22.82 -6.17
N GLY A 312 -2.29 23.29 -4.92
CA GLY A 312 -3.26 24.32 -4.54
C GLY A 312 -4.71 23.84 -4.42
N GLU A 313 -4.99 22.55 -4.64
CA GLU A 313 -6.33 21.98 -4.59
C GLU A 313 -6.50 20.99 -3.43
N ARG A 314 -7.73 20.89 -2.93
CA ARG A 314 -8.11 19.80 -2.05
C ARG A 314 -8.20 18.52 -2.85
N VAL A 315 -7.50 17.50 -2.40
CA VAL A 315 -7.59 16.14 -2.94
C VAL A 315 -7.93 15.17 -1.82
N ALA A 316 -8.74 14.15 -2.15
CA ALA A 316 -8.97 13.01 -1.29
C ALA A 316 -8.56 11.77 -2.08
N TRP A 317 -7.72 10.92 -1.49
CA TRP A 317 -7.16 9.79 -2.21
C TRP A 317 -6.84 8.62 -1.30
N HIS A 318 -6.77 7.46 -1.89
CA HIS A 318 -6.15 6.30 -1.27
C HIS A 318 -5.39 5.48 -2.33
N SER A 319 -4.17 5.08 -2.00
CA SER A 319 -3.44 4.07 -2.76
C SER A 319 -3.47 2.72 -2.05
N GLY A 320 -3.20 1.67 -2.79
CA GLY A 320 -3.17 0.34 -2.24
C GLY A 320 -2.18 -0.56 -2.94
N ALA A 321 -1.43 -1.31 -2.14
CA ALA A 321 -0.52 -2.33 -2.59
C ALA A 321 -0.94 -3.70 -2.06
N THR A 322 -0.75 -4.70 -2.89
CA THR A 322 -0.66 -6.11 -2.52
C THR A 322 0.59 -6.70 -3.19
N PRO A 323 1.07 -7.86 -2.79
CA PRO A 323 2.12 -8.51 -3.55
C PRO A 323 1.66 -8.74 -5.01
N GLY A 324 2.11 -7.88 -5.92
CA GLY A 324 1.79 -7.99 -7.35
C GLY A 324 0.82 -6.95 -7.91
N PHE A 325 0.19 -6.09 -7.10
CA PHE A 325 -0.73 -5.06 -7.59
C PHE A 325 -0.53 -3.74 -6.87
N PHE A 326 -0.82 -2.66 -7.57
CA PHE A 326 -0.91 -1.31 -7.02
C PHE A 326 -2.12 -0.59 -7.60
N SER A 327 -2.87 0.10 -6.77
CA SER A 327 -4.02 0.89 -7.20
C SER A 327 -4.03 2.27 -6.57
N THR A 328 -4.62 3.23 -7.24
CA THR A 328 -4.88 4.57 -6.68
C THR A 328 -6.25 5.05 -7.13
N VAL A 329 -7.05 5.53 -6.17
CA VAL A 329 -8.27 6.28 -6.41
C VAL A 329 -8.07 7.68 -5.84
N LEU A 330 -8.23 8.69 -6.68
CA LEU A 330 -7.99 10.09 -6.39
C LEU A 330 -9.22 10.91 -6.77
N LEU A 331 -9.72 11.71 -5.85
CA LEU A 331 -10.85 12.63 -6.04
C LEU A 331 -10.36 14.06 -6.01
N LEU A 332 -10.84 14.87 -6.96
CA LEU A 332 -10.72 16.33 -6.99
C LEU A 332 -12.12 16.94 -6.86
N PRO A 333 -12.67 17.00 -5.63
CA PRO A 333 -14.10 17.27 -5.43
C PRO A 333 -14.53 18.63 -5.98
N ARG A 334 -13.66 19.67 -5.88
CA ARG A 334 -13.96 21.00 -6.39
C ARG A 334 -14.06 21.05 -7.91
N ARG A 335 -13.33 20.18 -8.60
CA ARG A 335 -13.39 20.03 -10.06
C ARG A 335 -14.50 19.08 -10.50
N GLY A 336 -15.05 18.30 -9.58
CA GLY A 336 -15.99 17.24 -9.90
C GLY A 336 -15.36 16.14 -10.75
N LEU A 337 -14.04 15.88 -10.55
CA LEU A 337 -13.26 14.87 -11.25
C LEU A 337 -12.71 13.84 -10.29
N ALA A 338 -12.51 12.63 -10.79
CA ALA A 338 -11.74 11.60 -10.10
C ALA A 338 -10.84 10.85 -11.09
N VAL A 339 -9.76 10.28 -10.58
CA VAL A 339 -8.83 9.42 -11.31
C VAL A 339 -8.77 8.06 -10.65
N VAL A 340 -8.83 7.03 -11.46
CA VAL A 340 -8.56 5.64 -11.08
C VAL A 340 -7.35 5.17 -11.87
N LEU A 341 -6.37 4.59 -11.19
CA LEU A 341 -5.24 3.92 -11.82
C LEU A 341 -5.03 2.55 -11.16
N LEU A 342 -5.15 1.49 -11.95
CA LEU A 342 -4.96 0.10 -11.54
C LEU A 342 -3.72 -0.44 -12.25
N GLN A 343 -2.80 -1.06 -11.51
CA GLN A 343 -1.51 -1.54 -12.00
C GLN A 343 -1.27 -2.96 -11.48
N ASN A 344 -0.92 -3.91 -12.34
CA ASN A 344 -0.67 -5.30 -11.95
C ASN A 344 0.81 -5.60 -11.70
N GLY A 345 1.53 -4.63 -11.15
CA GLY A 345 2.92 -4.76 -10.76
C GLY A 345 3.23 -3.96 -9.50
N TYR A 346 4.02 -4.54 -8.58
CA TYR A 346 4.43 -3.86 -7.37
C TYR A 346 5.83 -4.24 -6.90
N ALA A 347 6.56 -3.25 -6.40
CA ALA A 347 7.71 -3.35 -5.52
C ALA A 347 7.75 -2.15 -4.57
N PRO A 348 8.15 -2.32 -3.30
CA PRO A 348 8.25 -1.19 -2.36
C PRO A 348 9.17 -0.06 -2.83
N ALA A 349 10.23 -0.38 -3.56
CA ALA A 349 11.13 0.62 -4.16
C ALA A 349 10.44 1.57 -5.16
N ARG A 350 9.27 1.20 -5.65
CA ARG A 350 8.49 1.95 -6.64
C ARG A 350 7.18 2.53 -6.10
N ASP A 351 6.92 2.37 -4.81
CA ASP A 351 5.65 2.77 -4.18
C ASP A 351 5.29 4.23 -4.49
N ALA A 352 6.19 5.16 -4.21
CA ALA A 352 5.99 6.58 -4.50
C ALA A 352 5.81 6.85 -6.00
N GLN A 353 6.61 6.20 -6.86
CA GLN A 353 6.55 6.33 -8.31
C GLN A 353 5.20 5.85 -8.88
N LEU A 354 4.70 4.69 -8.40
CA LEU A 354 3.42 4.12 -8.83
C LEU A 354 2.24 4.98 -8.36
N ASN A 355 2.34 5.55 -7.15
CA ASN A 355 1.31 6.43 -6.61
C ASN A 355 1.25 7.77 -7.34
N GLU A 356 2.42 8.40 -7.61
CA GLU A 356 2.48 9.70 -8.28
C GLU A 356 1.86 9.68 -9.68
N ALA A 357 1.90 8.55 -10.36
CA ALA A 357 1.31 8.42 -11.69
C ALA A 357 -0.18 8.78 -11.74
N ALA A 358 -0.96 8.50 -10.69
CA ALA A 358 -2.36 8.89 -10.64
C ALA A 358 -2.52 10.42 -10.47
N PHE A 359 -1.63 11.05 -9.73
CA PHE A 359 -1.62 12.52 -9.61
C PHE A 359 -1.19 13.18 -10.92
N ASP A 360 -0.24 12.59 -11.64
CA ASP A 360 0.17 13.08 -12.96
C ASP A 360 -0.96 12.93 -13.99
N VAL A 361 -1.74 11.84 -13.95
CA VAL A 361 -2.97 11.71 -14.73
C VAL A 361 -3.96 12.83 -14.39
N ALA A 362 -4.13 13.16 -13.10
CA ALA A 362 -5.00 14.26 -12.69
C ALA A 362 -4.47 15.63 -13.17
N ARG A 363 -3.16 15.83 -13.16
CA ARG A 363 -2.53 17.05 -13.71
C ARG A 363 -2.79 17.17 -15.21
N LEU A 364 -2.55 16.13 -15.98
CA LEU A 364 -2.83 16.10 -17.42
C LEU A 364 -4.31 16.33 -17.72
N ALA A 365 -5.21 15.67 -16.99
CA ALA A 365 -6.65 15.86 -17.12
C ALA A 365 -7.11 17.31 -16.81
N THR A 366 -6.29 18.08 -16.11
CA THR A 366 -6.55 19.48 -15.73
C THR A 366 -5.61 20.49 -16.44
N GLY A 367 -4.89 20.07 -17.49
CA GLY A 367 -4.01 20.92 -18.29
C GLY A 367 -2.74 21.37 -17.57
N ARG A 368 -2.23 20.57 -16.61
CA ARG A 368 -1.02 20.88 -15.83
C ARG A 368 0.15 19.98 -16.22
N ALA A 369 1.36 20.43 -15.92
CA ALA A 369 2.58 19.65 -16.12
C ALA A 369 2.67 18.45 -15.16
N VAL A 370 3.24 17.36 -15.64
CA VAL A 370 3.54 16.15 -14.84
C VAL A 370 4.79 16.36 -13.99
N HIS A 371 4.86 15.62 -12.87
CA HIS A 371 6.00 15.62 -11.94
C HIS A 371 6.42 14.18 -11.61
N PRO A 372 6.95 13.43 -12.58
CA PRO A 372 7.31 12.04 -12.37
C PRO A 372 8.37 11.91 -11.27
N ILE A 373 8.20 10.91 -10.42
CA ILE A 373 9.12 10.59 -9.32
C ILE A 373 9.97 9.38 -9.72
N ASP A 374 11.24 9.41 -9.32
CA ASP A 374 12.14 8.27 -9.45
C ASP A 374 11.87 7.22 -8.35
N PRO A 375 12.18 5.94 -8.61
CA PRO A 375 12.10 4.90 -7.59
C PRO A 375 13.11 5.14 -6.47
N ASP A 376 12.86 4.56 -5.29
CA ASP A 376 13.82 4.61 -4.18
C ASP A 376 15.15 3.91 -4.56
N PRO A 377 16.25 4.67 -4.70
CA PRO A 377 17.52 4.10 -5.16
C PRO A 377 18.14 3.14 -4.14
N LEU A 378 17.89 3.34 -2.84
CA LEU A 378 18.41 2.46 -1.80
C LEU A 378 17.75 1.08 -1.90
N LEU A 379 16.42 1.03 -1.99
CA LEU A 379 15.68 -0.22 -2.10
C LEU A 379 15.96 -0.95 -3.43
N LEU A 380 16.25 -0.23 -4.51
CA LEU A 380 16.63 -0.85 -5.78
C LEU A 380 18.05 -1.43 -5.76
N THR A 381 18.99 -0.77 -5.09
CA THR A 381 20.41 -1.16 -5.12
C THR A 381 20.81 -2.11 -4.00
N ALA A 382 20.10 -2.09 -2.86
CA ALA A 382 20.42 -2.92 -1.70
C ALA A 382 20.51 -4.42 -2.01
N PRO A 383 19.62 -5.06 -2.79
CA PRO A 383 19.75 -6.47 -3.13
C PRO A 383 21.06 -6.77 -3.87
N TRP A 384 21.45 -5.94 -4.84
CA TRP A 384 22.69 -6.09 -5.60
C TRP A 384 23.92 -5.89 -4.72
N ALA A 385 23.90 -4.91 -3.81
CA ALA A 385 24.97 -4.66 -2.86
C ALA A 385 25.18 -5.85 -1.91
N LEU A 386 24.11 -6.47 -1.42
CA LEU A 386 24.18 -7.67 -0.58
C LEU A 386 24.80 -8.86 -1.33
N VAL A 387 24.40 -9.10 -2.58
CA VAL A 387 24.97 -10.16 -3.42
C VAL A 387 26.46 -9.90 -3.69
N ALA A 388 26.80 -8.65 -4.06
CA ALA A 388 28.20 -8.27 -4.32
C ALA A 388 29.07 -8.43 -3.07
N LEU A 389 28.57 -8.04 -1.90
CA LEU A 389 29.24 -8.21 -0.61
C LEU A 389 29.50 -9.71 -0.32
N GLY A 390 28.49 -10.56 -0.48
CA GLY A 390 28.61 -12.00 -0.27
C GLY A 390 29.66 -12.62 -1.21
N ALA A 391 29.61 -12.28 -2.48
CA ALA A 391 30.59 -12.74 -3.48
C ALA A 391 32.02 -12.28 -3.14
N LEU A 392 32.20 -11.02 -2.72
CA LEU A 392 33.49 -10.47 -2.31
C LEU A 392 34.05 -11.20 -1.08
N LEU A 393 33.25 -11.41 -0.05
CA LEU A 393 33.65 -12.10 1.17
C LEU A 393 34.05 -13.56 0.88
N LEU A 394 33.28 -14.26 0.06
CA LEU A 394 33.59 -15.63 -0.35
C LEU A 394 34.87 -15.68 -1.19
N THR A 395 35.02 -14.81 -2.20
CA THR A 395 36.19 -14.78 -3.09
C THR A 395 37.46 -14.46 -2.32
N THR A 396 37.45 -13.46 -1.44
CA THR A 396 38.60 -13.11 -0.61
C THR A 396 39.01 -14.25 0.31
N THR A 397 38.04 -14.99 0.86
CA THR A 397 38.28 -16.18 1.67
C THR A 397 38.93 -17.31 0.85
N LEU A 398 38.40 -17.60 -0.34
CA LEU A 398 38.92 -18.62 -1.25
C LEU A 398 40.37 -18.31 -1.71
N VAL A 399 40.62 -17.05 -2.09
CA VAL A 399 41.98 -16.59 -2.48
C VAL A 399 42.94 -16.72 -1.30
N GLY A 400 42.51 -16.27 -0.11
CA GLY A 400 43.32 -16.41 1.11
C GLY A 400 43.63 -17.87 1.49
N ALA A 401 42.67 -18.77 1.31
CA ALA A 401 42.83 -20.20 1.58
C ALA A 401 43.77 -20.88 0.57
N ARG A 402 43.77 -20.43 -0.71
CA ARG A 402 44.64 -20.98 -1.78
C ARG A 402 46.09 -20.51 -1.70
N ARG A 403 46.37 -19.34 -1.12
CA ARG A 403 47.75 -18.82 -0.98
C ARG A 403 48.53 -19.75 -0.06
N ARG A 404 49.32 -20.66 -0.64
CA ARG A 404 50.21 -21.57 0.08
C ARG A 404 51.39 -20.77 0.65
N THR A 405 51.47 -20.65 1.97
CA THR A 405 52.70 -20.14 2.60
C THR A 405 53.56 -21.31 2.98
N VAL A 406 54.83 -21.29 2.52
CA VAL A 406 55.82 -22.36 2.72
C VAL A 406 56.15 -22.59 4.21
N ARG A 407 55.83 -21.61 5.09
CA ARG A 407 56.04 -21.75 6.54
C ARG A 407 54.78 -21.31 7.29
N PRO A 408 54.20 -22.16 8.15
CA PRO A 408 53.05 -21.81 8.96
C PRO A 408 53.45 -20.79 10.04
N ARG A 409 52.90 -19.57 9.99
CA ARG A 409 53.08 -18.57 11.05
C ARG A 409 51.91 -18.67 12.02
N ARG A 410 52.19 -18.67 13.35
CA ARG A 410 51.13 -18.62 14.40
C ARG A 410 50.10 -17.50 14.17
N GLY A 411 50.53 -16.33 13.71
CA GLY A 411 49.66 -15.22 13.35
C GLY A 411 48.59 -15.53 12.29
N ARG A 412 48.80 -16.55 11.42
CA ARG A 412 47.79 -16.94 10.41
C ARG A 412 46.56 -17.58 11.03
N LEU A 413 46.68 -18.33 12.10
CA LEU A 413 45.53 -18.91 12.82
C LEU A 413 44.66 -17.82 13.47
N TRP A 414 45.33 -16.82 14.04
CA TRP A 414 44.64 -15.65 14.61
C TRP A 414 43.91 -14.85 13.51
N LEU A 415 44.52 -14.62 12.36
CA LEU A 415 43.89 -13.95 11.22
C LEU A 415 42.69 -14.74 10.68
N LEU A 416 42.78 -16.05 10.55
CA LEU A 416 41.68 -16.91 10.15
C LEU A 416 40.54 -16.91 11.18
N GLY A 417 40.87 -16.94 12.48
CA GLY A 417 39.91 -16.82 13.57
C GLY A 417 39.17 -15.48 13.56
N GLY A 418 39.92 -14.36 13.43
CA GLY A 418 39.35 -13.02 13.30
C GLY A 418 38.46 -12.88 12.05
N TRP A 419 38.88 -13.48 10.91
CA TRP A 419 38.09 -13.49 9.68
C TRP A 419 36.80 -14.28 9.82
N THR A 420 36.82 -15.47 10.44
CA THR A 420 35.60 -16.26 10.70
C THR A 420 34.63 -15.54 11.65
N ALA A 421 35.15 -14.85 12.67
CA ALA A 421 34.34 -14.04 13.57
C ALA A 421 33.68 -12.88 12.82
N LEU A 422 34.38 -12.18 11.93
CA LEU A 422 33.85 -11.14 11.08
C LEU A 422 32.71 -11.67 10.18
N LEU A 423 32.94 -12.79 9.50
CA LEU A 423 31.93 -13.42 8.65
C LEU A 423 30.68 -13.82 9.42
N ALA A 424 30.85 -14.37 10.62
CA ALA A 424 29.74 -14.71 11.49
C ALA A 424 28.97 -13.47 11.95
N ALA A 425 29.65 -12.38 12.27
CA ALA A 425 29.05 -11.11 12.63
C ALA A 425 28.26 -10.51 11.46
N VAL A 426 28.80 -10.51 10.25
CA VAL A 426 28.11 -10.04 9.04
C VAL A 426 26.86 -10.87 8.77
N ALA A 427 26.96 -12.21 8.84
CA ALA A 427 25.82 -13.09 8.65
C ALA A 427 24.71 -12.87 9.70
N ALA A 428 25.08 -12.75 10.98
CA ALA A 428 24.15 -12.49 12.07
C ALA A 428 23.46 -11.12 11.93
N THR A 429 24.22 -10.07 11.59
CA THR A 429 23.68 -8.72 11.36
C THR A 429 22.73 -8.71 10.18
N ALA A 430 23.07 -9.37 9.07
CA ALA A 430 22.19 -9.47 7.90
C ALA A 430 20.90 -10.23 8.24
N ALA A 431 20.98 -11.36 8.92
CA ALA A 431 19.83 -12.14 9.36
C ALA A 431 18.92 -11.33 10.31
N TRP A 432 19.53 -10.61 11.26
CA TRP A 432 18.81 -9.72 12.18
C TRP A 432 18.13 -8.56 11.44
N ALA A 433 18.83 -7.86 10.54
CA ALA A 433 18.29 -6.76 9.77
C ALA A 433 17.13 -7.20 8.87
N LEU A 434 17.27 -8.36 8.20
CA LEU A 434 16.21 -8.94 7.38
C LEU A 434 14.96 -9.31 8.22
N SER A 435 15.18 -9.88 9.42
CA SER A 435 14.06 -10.20 10.32
C SER A 435 13.33 -8.94 10.78
N ARG A 436 14.05 -7.86 11.05
CA ARG A 436 13.46 -6.56 11.45
C ARG A 436 12.71 -5.91 10.30
N ALA A 437 13.27 -5.92 9.09
CA ALA A 437 12.63 -5.37 7.88
C ALA A 437 11.31 -6.10 7.52
N ALA A 438 11.14 -7.33 7.99
CA ALA A 438 9.97 -8.17 7.72
C ALA A 438 8.97 -8.22 8.88
N ALA A 439 9.00 -7.28 9.81
CA ALA A 439 8.17 -7.32 11.03
C ALA A 439 8.29 -8.68 11.78
N GLY A 440 9.46 -9.30 11.73
CA GLY A 440 9.71 -10.63 12.30
C GLY A 440 9.22 -11.81 11.45
N SER A 441 8.69 -11.58 10.24
CA SER A 441 8.14 -12.63 9.37
C SER A 441 8.92 -12.77 8.07
N VAL A 442 9.70 -13.85 7.96
CA VAL A 442 10.42 -14.22 6.72
C VAL A 442 9.45 -14.37 5.53
N THR A 443 8.22 -14.81 5.78
CA THR A 443 7.20 -14.97 4.74
C THR A 443 6.77 -13.63 4.16
N VAL A 444 6.64 -12.60 4.99
CA VAL A 444 6.32 -11.23 4.55
C VAL A 444 7.46 -10.72 3.66
N LEU A 445 8.72 -10.84 4.10
CA LEU A 445 9.86 -10.41 3.32
C LEU A 445 9.91 -11.11 1.95
N ALA A 446 9.76 -12.44 1.93
CA ALA A 446 9.78 -13.22 0.69
C ALA A 446 8.65 -12.85 -0.28
N ARG A 447 7.50 -12.40 0.23
CA ARG A 447 6.35 -12.00 -0.59
C ARG A 447 6.49 -10.59 -1.15
N TRP A 448 6.88 -9.63 -0.31
CA TRP A 448 6.85 -8.21 -0.63
C TRP A 448 8.15 -7.70 -1.27
N THR A 449 9.30 -8.30 -0.91
CA THR A 449 10.63 -7.93 -1.39
C THR A 449 11.46 -9.18 -1.69
N PRO A 450 11.07 -9.98 -2.71
CA PRO A 450 11.73 -11.27 -2.99
C PRO A 450 13.20 -11.12 -3.36
N ASP A 451 13.60 -10.04 -3.99
CA ASP A 451 14.98 -9.71 -4.31
C ASP A 451 15.82 -9.45 -3.06
N LEU A 452 15.34 -8.64 -2.13
CA LEU A 452 16.00 -8.38 -0.85
C LEU A 452 16.11 -9.67 -0.01
N PHE A 453 15.04 -10.47 0.01
CA PHE A 453 15.04 -11.78 0.68
C PHE A 453 16.09 -12.71 0.10
N LEU A 454 16.09 -12.93 -1.22
CA LEU A 454 17.02 -13.82 -1.90
C LEU A 454 18.47 -13.33 -1.77
N ALA A 455 18.71 -12.02 -1.88
CA ALA A 455 20.02 -11.41 -1.68
C ALA A 455 20.55 -11.63 -0.26
N GLY A 456 19.67 -11.49 0.73
CA GLY A 456 20.03 -11.76 2.12
C GLY A 456 20.37 -13.22 2.39
N VAL A 457 19.56 -14.13 1.85
CA VAL A 457 19.84 -15.58 1.92
C VAL A 457 21.19 -15.91 1.23
N ALA A 458 21.44 -15.32 0.07
CA ALA A 458 22.70 -15.49 -0.65
C ALA A 458 23.90 -14.97 0.17
N LEU A 459 23.80 -13.80 0.78
CA LEU A 459 24.84 -13.24 1.65
C LEU A 459 25.14 -14.18 2.83
N VAL A 460 24.12 -14.63 3.55
CA VAL A 460 24.28 -15.55 4.68
C VAL A 460 24.90 -16.87 4.22
N GLY A 461 24.46 -17.42 3.08
CA GLY A 461 25.03 -18.63 2.48
C GLY A 461 26.49 -18.47 2.08
N CYS A 462 26.85 -17.34 1.46
CA CYS A 462 28.24 -17.01 1.13
C CYS A 462 29.11 -16.90 2.39
N CYS A 463 28.62 -16.27 3.45
CA CYS A 463 29.34 -16.19 4.73
C CYS A 463 29.53 -17.57 5.37
N ALA A 464 28.49 -18.41 5.38
CA ALA A 464 28.58 -19.78 5.90
C ALA A 464 29.60 -20.62 5.13
N LEU A 465 29.58 -20.57 3.79
CA LEU A 465 30.56 -21.26 2.95
C LEU A 465 31.98 -20.73 3.18
N ALA A 466 32.15 -19.42 3.30
CA ALA A 466 33.44 -18.79 3.59
C ALA A 466 33.99 -19.23 4.97
N ILE A 467 33.13 -19.35 5.98
CA ILE A 467 33.50 -19.88 7.31
C ILE A 467 34.01 -21.31 7.20
N LEU A 468 33.30 -22.17 6.46
CA LEU A 468 33.71 -23.57 6.23
C LEU A 468 35.09 -23.66 5.52
N VAL A 469 35.30 -22.82 4.49
CA VAL A 469 36.59 -22.75 3.77
C VAL A 469 37.72 -22.27 4.69
N ALA A 470 37.46 -21.23 5.50
CA ALA A 470 38.44 -20.71 6.45
C ALA A 470 38.78 -21.76 7.54
N ALA A 471 37.80 -22.46 8.07
CA ALA A 471 37.99 -23.54 9.05
C ALA A 471 38.79 -24.71 8.46
N ALA A 472 38.47 -25.14 7.23
CA ALA A 472 39.24 -26.16 6.54
C ALA A 472 40.69 -25.73 6.30
N ALA A 473 40.94 -24.48 5.94
CA ALA A 473 42.29 -23.93 5.80
C ALA A 473 43.06 -23.88 7.14
N ALA A 474 42.36 -23.52 8.24
CA ALA A 474 42.96 -23.55 9.57
C ALA A 474 43.35 -24.95 10.03
N LEU A 475 42.48 -25.94 9.82
CA LEU A 475 42.76 -27.36 10.14
C LEU A 475 43.95 -27.90 9.36
N ARG A 476 44.04 -27.58 8.05
CA ARG A 476 45.22 -27.95 7.23
C ARG A 476 46.51 -27.31 7.78
N THR A 477 46.46 -26.04 8.16
CA THR A 477 47.58 -25.32 8.74
C THR A 477 48.02 -25.94 10.09
N ALA A 478 47.04 -26.30 10.94
CA ALA A 478 47.32 -26.93 12.24
C ALA A 478 47.94 -28.35 12.11
N ARG A 479 47.45 -29.16 11.12
CA ARG A 479 48.02 -30.48 10.84
C ARG A 479 49.47 -30.39 10.36
N LEU A 480 49.80 -29.46 9.47
CA LEU A 480 51.18 -29.22 9.01
C LEU A 480 52.09 -28.76 10.16
N HIS A 481 51.56 -28.07 11.14
CA HIS A 481 52.33 -27.69 12.34
C HIS A 481 52.67 -28.88 13.25
N ARG A 482 51.80 -29.88 13.33
CA ARG A 482 52.03 -31.09 14.14
C ARG A 482 53.01 -32.04 13.48
N SER A 483 53.04 -32.13 12.15
CA SER A 483 53.94 -33.01 11.39
C SER A 483 55.40 -32.49 11.29
N VAL A 484 55.66 -31.25 11.66
CA VAL A 484 56.99 -30.58 11.62
C VAL A 484 57.63 -30.45 13.02
N ARG A 485 56.96 -30.92 14.08
CA ARG A 485 57.61 -31.04 15.41
C ARG A 485 58.29 -32.42 15.50
N PRO A 486 59.62 -32.46 15.75
CA PRO A 486 60.33 -33.71 15.94
C PRO A 486 59.89 -34.45 17.18
#